data_1d7a6d9c0e6a375c3411416a78d40e73
#
_entry.id   1d7a6d9c0e6a375c3411416a78d40e73
#
_cell.length_a   1.000
_cell.length_b   1.000
_cell.length_c   1.000
_cell.angle_alpha   90.00
_cell.angle_beta   90.00
_cell.angle_gamma   90.00
#
_symmetry.space_group_name_H-M   'P 1'
#
loop_
_entity.id
_entity.type
_entity.pdbx_description
1 polymer ?
#
loop_
_entity_poly.entity_id
_entity_poly.type
_entity_poly.pdbx_seq_one_letter_code
_entity_poly.pdbx_strand_id
1 'polypeptide(L)'
;RSSDLFPELKQSEEGRHKLWDHLAIMSGFTLDIDYPCDVVQAEELHTLPDKVPYSLSTIRWRHYGKGVERLIDSITRMEESPERTELIRLVANHMKKLNLAVNKDGVDDAKVFKDLAEMSHGMIQIDPATMPLHEFKAAPTPSGKKKKKK
;
A
#
# COMPACT_ATOMS: atom_id res chain seq x y z
N ARG A 1 -30.11 -16.29 -20.79
CA ARG A 1 -29.10 -16.34 -21.86
C ARG A 1 -28.13 -15.20 -21.67
N SER A 2 -26.86 -15.51 -21.30
CA SER A 2 -25.85 -14.49 -20.99
C SER A 2 -25.58 -13.55 -22.16
N SER A 3 -25.64 -14.04 -23.39
CA SER A 3 -25.38 -13.25 -24.59
C SER A 3 -26.44 -12.19 -24.92
N ASP A 4 -27.64 -12.31 -24.37
CA ASP A 4 -28.73 -11.34 -24.59
C ASP A 4 -28.65 -10.19 -23.58
N LEU A 5 -28.06 -10.46 -22.41
CA LEU A 5 -27.80 -9.46 -21.37
C LEU A 5 -26.56 -8.58 -21.69
N PHE A 6 -25.57 -9.13 -22.38
CA PHE A 6 -24.32 -8.46 -22.69
C PHE A 6 -23.99 -8.60 -24.19
N PRO A 7 -24.58 -7.75 -25.06
CA PRO A 7 -24.35 -7.81 -26.50
C PRO A 7 -22.89 -7.57 -26.90
N GLU A 8 -22.12 -6.88 -26.07
CA GLU A 8 -20.69 -6.62 -26.28
C GLU A 8 -19.84 -7.90 -26.30
N LEU A 9 -20.27 -8.94 -25.58
CA LEU A 9 -19.59 -10.24 -25.56
C LEU A 9 -19.66 -10.96 -26.93
N LYS A 10 -20.61 -10.63 -27.78
CA LYS A 10 -20.72 -11.23 -29.13
C LYS A 10 -19.71 -10.66 -30.10
N GLN A 11 -19.24 -9.44 -29.86
CA GLN A 11 -18.38 -8.70 -30.80
C GLN A 11 -16.88 -8.88 -30.50
N SER A 12 -16.51 -9.17 -29.23
CA SER A 12 -15.13 -9.39 -28.86
C SER A 12 -14.72 -10.87 -29.02
N GLU A 13 -13.47 -11.11 -29.43
CA GLU A 13 -12.93 -12.48 -29.49
C GLU A 13 -12.94 -13.15 -28.12
N GLU A 14 -12.51 -12.42 -27.08
CA GLU A 14 -12.55 -12.90 -25.69
C GLU A 14 -13.97 -13.27 -25.22
N GLY A 15 -14.98 -12.50 -25.66
CA GLY A 15 -16.38 -12.81 -25.36
C GLY A 15 -16.84 -14.10 -26.00
N ARG A 16 -16.40 -14.38 -27.23
CA ARG A 16 -16.68 -15.65 -27.93
C ARG A 16 -16.00 -16.83 -27.25
N HIS A 17 -14.74 -16.71 -26.85
CA HIS A 17 -14.03 -17.72 -26.05
C HIS A 17 -14.81 -18.06 -24.78
N LYS A 18 -15.19 -17.07 -24.00
CA LYS A 18 -15.98 -17.25 -22.76
C LYS A 18 -17.30 -17.96 -22.99
N LEU A 19 -17.96 -17.74 -24.14
CA LEU A 19 -19.22 -18.44 -24.46
C LEU A 19 -18.97 -19.94 -24.74
N TRP A 20 -17.88 -20.28 -25.40
CA TRP A 20 -17.50 -21.67 -25.65
C TRP A 20 -17.05 -22.37 -24.38
N ASP A 21 -16.29 -21.69 -23.51
CA ASP A 21 -15.92 -22.18 -22.18
C ASP A 21 -17.18 -22.49 -21.33
N HIS A 22 -18.14 -21.59 -21.32
CA HIS A 22 -19.41 -21.81 -20.59
C HIS A 22 -20.19 -23.00 -21.18
N LEU A 23 -20.19 -23.17 -22.51
CA LEU A 23 -20.88 -24.31 -23.13
C LEU A 23 -20.20 -25.63 -22.72
N ALA A 24 -18.88 -25.68 -22.74
CA ALA A 24 -18.13 -26.86 -22.32
C ALA A 24 -18.38 -27.20 -20.84
N ILE A 25 -18.36 -26.20 -19.96
CA ILE A 25 -18.65 -26.37 -18.52
C ILE A 25 -20.10 -26.85 -18.30
N MET A 26 -21.08 -26.21 -18.96
CA MET A 26 -22.49 -26.57 -18.82
C MET A 26 -22.82 -27.99 -19.33
N SER A 27 -22.08 -28.46 -20.34
CA SER A 27 -22.22 -29.81 -20.86
C SER A 27 -21.48 -30.86 -20.03
N GLY A 28 -20.70 -30.45 -19.01
CA GLY A 28 -19.85 -31.35 -18.25
C GLY A 28 -18.75 -31.99 -19.14
N PHE A 29 -18.28 -31.26 -20.15
CA PHE A 29 -17.25 -31.70 -21.10
C PHE A 29 -17.59 -32.97 -21.88
N THR A 30 -18.89 -33.24 -22.03
CA THR A 30 -19.37 -34.45 -22.73
C THR A 30 -19.66 -34.22 -24.20
N LEU A 31 -19.70 -32.98 -24.66
CA LEU A 31 -19.96 -32.63 -26.06
C LEU A 31 -18.71 -32.84 -26.92
N ASP A 32 -18.84 -33.72 -27.92
CA ASP A 32 -17.85 -33.93 -28.96
C ASP A 32 -18.13 -32.94 -30.11
N ILE A 33 -17.56 -31.75 -30.01
CA ILE A 33 -17.72 -30.63 -30.95
C ILE A 33 -16.36 -30.08 -31.31
N ASP A 34 -16.17 -29.77 -32.57
CA ASP A 34 -15.01 -29.01 -33.01
C ASP A 34 -15.14 -27.54 -32.52
N TYR A 35 -14.47 -27.23 -31.44
CA TYR A 35 -14.45 -25.86 -30.89
C TYR A 35 -13.58 -24.96 -31.77
N PRO A 36 -14.03 -23.75 -32.11
CA PRO A 36 -13.24 -22.81 -32.92
C PRO A 36 -12.08 -22.16 -32.15
N CYS A 37 -11.93 -22.47 -30.89
CA CYS A 37 -10.89 -21.95 -29.99
C CYS A 37 -10.54 -22.99 -28.92
N ASP A 38 -9.39 -22.80 -28.29
CA ASP A 38 -9.00 -23.61 -27.13
C ASP A 38 -9.96 -23.36 -25.98
N VAL A 39 -10.61 -24.41 -25.50
CA VAL A 39 -11.61 -24.36 -24.43
C VAL A 39 -10.99 -24.85 -23.13
N VAL A 40 -11.39 -24.26 -22.02
CA VAL A 40 -10.96 -24.65 -20.67
C VAL A 40 -11.21 -26.14 -20.45
N GLN A 41 -10.19 -26.84 -19.93
CA GLN A 41 -10.29 -28.27 -19.60
C GLN A 41 -10.90 -28.49 -18.20
N ALA A 42 -11.55 -29.64 -17.99
CA ALA A 42 -12.16 -29.98 -16.71
C ALA A 42 -11.18 -29.93 -15.53
N GLU A 43 -9.91 -30.25 -15.79
CA GLU A 43 -8.84 -30.27 -14.81
C GLU A 43 -8.46 -28.86 -14.34
N GLU A 44 -8.59 -27.87 -15.22
CA GLU A 44 -8.23 -26.47 -14.95
C GLU A 44 -9.28 -25.75 -14.08
N LEU A 45 -10.52 -26.19 -14.09
CA LEU A 45 -11.60 -25.57 -13.29
C LEU A 45 -11.37 -25.58 -11.78
N HIS A 46 -10.61 -26.52 -11.30
CA HIS A 46 -10.34 -26.70 -9.87
C HIS A 46 -8.94 -26.28 -9.46
N THR A 47 -8.17 -25.71 -10.38
CA THR A 47 -6.84 -25.19 -10.04
C THR A 47 -6.98 -23.95 -9.18
N LEU A 48 -6.34 -23.98 -8.00
CA LEU A 48 -6.25 -22.81 -7.15
C LEU A 48 -5.17 -21.88 -7.70
N PRO A 49 -5.42 -20.57 -7.72
CA PRO A 49 -4.40 -19.61 -8.14
C PRO A 49 -3.16 -19.73 -7.24
N ASP A 50 -2.00 -19.53 -7.83
CA ASP A 50 -0.74 -19.53 -7.11
C ASP A 50 -0.75 -18.50 -5.98
N LYS A 51 -0.23 -18.91 -4.82
CA LYS A 51 -0.12 -18.01 -3.68
C LYS A 51 0.80 -16.84 -4.01
N VAL A 52 0.26 -15.64 -4.00
CA VAL A 52 1.05 -14.43 -4.15
C VAL A 52 2.04 -14.31 -2.98
N PRO A 53 3.36 -14.25 -3.24
CA PRO A 53 4.33 -14.11 -2.19
C PRO A 53 4.20 -12.72 -1.56
N TYR A 54 3.88 -12.65 -0.28
CA TYR A 54 3.92 -11.40 0.46
C TYR A 54 5.36 -11.04 0.80
N SER A 55 5.71 -9.77 0.60
CA SER A 55 6.98 -9.23 1.07
C SER A 55 7.07 -9.38 2.60
N LEU A 56 7.95 -10.25 3.08
CA LEU A 56 8.17 -10.52 4.51
C LEU A 56 8.95 -9.40 5.23
N SER A 57 9.03 -8.20 4.63
CA SER A 57 9.74 -7.09 5.24
C SER A 57 9.00 -6.63 6.51
N THR A 58 9.60 -6.89 7.65
CA THR A 58 9.15 -6.39 8.95
C THR A 58 9.28 -4.87 9.01
N ILE A 59 8.20 -4.20 9.40
CA ILE A 59 8.23 -2.76 9.67
C ILE A 59 8.58 -2.59 11.15
N ARG A 60 9.76 -2.04 11.44
CA ARG A 60 10.23 -1.78 12.80
C ARG A 60 9.46 -0.60 13.42
N TRP A 61 9.27 0.46 12.65
CA TRP A 61 8.64 1.71 13.07
C TRP A 61 7.24 1.86 12.48
N ARG A 62 6.25 1.22 13.09
CA ARG A 62 4.88 1.17 12.55
C ARG A 62 4.23 2.55 12.38
N HIS A 63 4.51 3.49 13.30
CA HIS A 63 3.94 4.83 13.28
C HIS A 63 4.52 5.73 12.20
N TYR A 64 5.75 5.48 11.77
CA TYR A 64 6.38 6.18 10.64
C TYR A 64 6.13 5.47 9.31
N GLY A 65 6.12 4.15 9.33
CA GLY A 65 5.92 3.32 8.15
C GLY A 65 7.17 3.15 7.29
N LYS A 66 7.14 2.16 6.42
CA LYS A 66 8.26 1.77 5.57
C LYS A 66 8.71 2.86 4.58
N GLY A 67 7.79 3.78 4.22
CA GLY A 67 8.13 4.91 3.34
C GLY A 67 9.17 5.82 3.95
N VAL A 68 9.03 6.17 5.24
CA VAL A 68 9.98 7.02 5.96
C VAL A 68 11.32 6.30 6.16
N GLU A 69 11.32 5.00 6.47
CA GLU A 69 12.55 4.21 6.54
C GLU A 69 13.35 4.30 5.24
N ARG A 70 12.70 4.07 4.09
CA ARG A 70 13.35 4.17 2.77
C ARG A 70 13.86 5.57 2.43
N LEU A 71 13.12 6.62 2.84
CA LEU A 71 13.57 7.99 2.64
C LEU A 71 14.84 8.28 3.45
N ILE A 72 14.89 7.86 4.71
CA ILE A 72 16.06 8.01 5.56
C ILE A 72 17.25 7.25 4.98
N ASP A 73 17.05 6.01 4.53
CA ASP A 73 18.09 5.23 3.85
C ASP A 73 18.63 5.93 2.58
N SER A 74 17.74 6.57 1.82
CA SER A 74 18.14 7.32 0.63
C SER A 74 18.96 8.57 1.01
N ILE A 75 18.55 9.31 2.03
CA ILE A 75 19.23 10.50 2.52
C ILE A 75 20.62 10.15 3.10
N THR A 76 20.76 9.02 3.78
CA THR A 76 22.06 8.57 4.33
C THR A 76 23.07 8.25 3.24
N ARG A 77 22.60 7.84 2.05
CA ARG A 77 23.47 7.57 0.88
C ARG A 77 23.81 8.80 0.06
N MET A 78 23.14 9.93 0.30
CA MET A 78 23.43 11.19 -0.39
C MET A 78 24.69 11.84 0.18
N GLU A 79 25.45 12.49 -0.70
CA GLU A 79 26.59 13.32 -0.30
C GLU A 79 26.13 14.53 0.53
N GLU A 80 27.03 15.07 1.33
CA GLU A 80 26.74 16.28 2.11
C GLU A 80 26.50 17.48 1.19
N SER A 81 25.25 17.94 1.17
CA SER A 81 24.79 19.07 0.36
C SER A 81 23.74 19.87 1.12
N PRO A 82 23.54 21.15 0.77
CA PRO A 82 22.45 21.92 1.37
C PRO A 82 21.08 21.28 1.08
N GLU A 83 20.92 20.60 -0.04
CA GLU A 83 19.71 19.87 -0.39
C GLU A 83 19.47 18.71 0.57
N ARG A 84 20.51 17.96 0.95
CA ARG A 84 20.41 16.89 1.96
C ARG A 84 19.92 17.43 3.29
N THR A 85 20.44 18.59 3.73
CA THR A 85 20.02 19.21 4.99
C THR A 85 18.54 19.62 4.95
N GLU A 86 18.06 20.17 3.84
CA GLU A 86 16.65 20.50 3.65
C GLU A 86 15.76 19.25 3.62
N LEU A 87 16.19 18.17 2.96
CA LEU A 87 15.48 16.89 2.96
C LEU A 87 15.38 16.31 4.38
N ILE A 88 16.44 16.36 5.16
CA ILE A 88 16.42 15.92 6.56
C ILE A 88 15.39 16.73 7.36
N ARG A 89 15.37 18.06 7.18
CA ARG A 89 14.37 18.92 7.83
C ARG A 89 12.95 18.56 7.45
N LEU A 90 12.69 18.31 6.15
CA LEU A 90 11.38 17.91 5.66
C LEU A 90 10.94 16.56 6.23
N VAL A 91 11.85 15.58 6.27
CA VAL A 91 11.56 14.25 6.84
C VAL A 91 11.31 14.35 8.34
N ALA A 92 12.10 15.13 9.09
CA ALA A 92 11.90 15.33 10.53
C ALA A 92 10.54 15.99 10.82
N ASN A 93 10.13 16.99 10.04
CA ASN A 93 8.80 17.59 10.14
C ASN A 93 7.67 16.59 9.82
N HIS A 94 7.88 15.75 8.81
CA HIS A 94 6.93 14.70 8.46
C HIS A 94 6.80 13.66 9.58
N MET A 95 7.92 13.23 10.17
CA MET A 95 7.96 12.34 11.33
C MET A 95 7.21 12.93 12.52
N LYS A 96 7.42 14.24 12.82
CA LYS A 96 6.69 14.95 13.87
C LYS A 96 5.19 14.93 13.63
N LYS A 97 4.75 15.19 12.37
CA LYS A 97 3.34 15.16 11.99
C LYS A 97 2.73 13.76 12.16
N LEU A 98 3.44 12.71 11.75
CA LEU A 98 2.98 11.33 11.91
C LEU A 98 2.88 10.93 13.39
N ASN A 99 3.84 11.34 14.19
CA ASN A 99 3.84 11.11 15.64
C ASN A 99 2.66 11.81 16.34
N LEU A 100 2.36 13.07 15.96
CA LEU A 100 1.21 13.81 16.45
C LEU A 100 -0.13 13.16 16.09
N ALA A 101 -0.21 12.48 14.94
CA ALA A 101 -1.41 11.76 14.55
C ALA A 101 -1.72 10.57 15.47
N VAL A 102 -0.68 9.96 16.06
CA VAL A 102 -0.79 8.83 16.99
C VAL A 102 -0.84 9.32 18.45
N ASN A 103 0.02 10.26 18.81
CA ASN A 103 0.17 10.79 20.18
C ASN A 103 -0.51 12.17 20.29
N LYS A 104 -1.65 12.22 20.95
CA LYS A 104 -2.43 13.46 21.11
C LYS A 104 -1.85 14.43 22.15
N ASP A 105 -1.03 13.93 23.04
CA ASP A 105 -0.47 14.69 24.16
C ASP A 105 0.71 15.59 23.77
N GLY A 106 1.03 15.62 22.48
CA GLY A 106 2.16 16.36 21.96
C GLY A 106 3.38 15.46 21.66
N VAL A 107 4.28 15.99 20.89
CA VAL A 107 5.53 15.29 20.51
C VAL A 107 6.67 16.24 20.76
N ASP A 108 7.64 15.78 21.55
CA ASP A 108 8.88 16.49 21.79
C ASP A 108 9.80 16.35 20.58
N ASP A 109 10.36 17.47 20.14
CA ASP A 109 11.31 17.51 19.01
C ASP A 109 12.55 16.65 19.28
N ALA A 110 13.01 16.59 20.52
CA ALA A 110 14.12 15.74 20.94
C ALA A 110 13.84 14.25 20.68
N LYS A 111 12.61 13.81 20.85
CA LYS A 111 12.21 12.43 20.54
C LYS A 111 12.25 12.14 19.05
N VAL A 112 11.78 13.07 18.22
CA VAL A 112 11.82 12.92 16.75
C VAL A 112 13.25 12.79 16.25
N PHE A 113 14.18 13.63 16.75
CA PHE A 113 15.59 13.57 16.35
C PHE A 113 16.28 12.31 16.87
N LYS A 114 15.91 11.83 18.05
CA LYS A 114 16.40 10.54 18.58
C LYS A 114 15.95 9.38 17.69
N ASP A 115 14.68 9.34 17.32
CA ASP A 115 14.14 8.31 16.42
C ASP A 115 14.81 8.39 15.05
N LEU A 116 15.07 9.61 14.52
CA LEU A 116 15.78 9.83 13.26
C LEU A 116 17.22 9.29 13.33
N ALA A 117 17.93 9.58 14.42
CA ALA A 117 19.29 9.08 14.63
C ALA A 117 19.30 7.54 14.72
N GLU A 118 18.33 6.94 15.39
CA GLU A 118 18.22 5.49 15.50
C GLU A 118 17.90 4.84 14.15
N MET A 119 17.00 5.42 13.36
CA MET A 119 16.63 4.95 12.02
C MET A 119 17.76 5.08 11.01
N SER A 120 18.59 6.13 11.14
CA SER A 120 19.78 6.36 10.30
C SER A 120 21.02 5.61 10.79
N HIS A 121 20.89 4.73 11.78
CA HIS A 121 22.03 4.04 12.41
C HIS A 121 23.14 4.99 12.93
N GLY A 122 22.74 6.15 13.41
CA GLY A 122 23.66 7.18 13.92
C GLY A 122 24.33 8.05 12.87
N MET A 123 24.01 7.87 11.58
CA MET A 123 24.59 8.67 10.48
C MET A 123 24.06 10.10 10.44
N ILE A 124 22.86 10.32 10.95
CA ILE A 124 22.22 11.63 11.02
C ILE A 124 22.01 11.97 12.50
N GLN A 125 22.87 12.87 13.02
CA GLN A 125 22.74 13.37 14.39
C GLN A 125 22.55 14.88 14.33
N ILE A 126 21.42 15.36 14.79
CA ILE A 126 21.05 16.77 14.77
C ILE A 126 20.56 17.17 16.15
N ASP A 127 21.08 18.27 16.66
CA ASP A 127 20.59 18.85 17.90
C ASP A 127 19.28 19.62 17.66
N PRO A 128 18.26 19.44 18.51
CA PRO A 128 16.98 20.15 18.40
C PRO A 128 17.13 21.68 18.38
N ALA A 129 18.19 22.20 19.01
CA ALA A 129 18.47 23.63 19.05
C ALA A 129 18.95 24.19 17.70
N THR A 130 19.61 23.34 16.87
CA THR A 130 20.16 23.77 15.57
C THR A 130 19.07 23.78 14.48
N MET A 131 18.07 22.90 14.57
CA MET A 131 17.04 22.76 13.56
C MET A 131 15.66 22.73 14.22
N PRO A 132 15.01 23.90 14.44
CA PRO A 132 13.68 23.95 14.98
C PRO A 132 12.66 23.35 13.99
N LEU A 133 11.81 22.45 14.47
CA LEU A 133 10.74 21.83 13.69
C LEU A 133 9.47 22.69 13.73
N HIS A 134 8.67 22.58 12.66
CA HIS A 134 7.38 23.27 12.60
C HIS A 134 6.43 22.84 13.72
N GLU A 135 5.69 23.79 14.28
CA GLU A 135 4.62 23.49 15.19
C GLU A 135 3.36 23.07 14.42
N PHE A 136 2.95 21.84 14.62
CA PHE A 136 1.72 21.32 14.05
C PHE A 136 0.62 21.31 15.11
N LYS A 137 -0.54 21.87 14.81
CA LYS A 137 -1.72 21.73 15.67
C LYS A 137 -2.28 20.32 15.48
N ALA A 138 -2.54 19.61 16.58
CA ALA A 138 -3.21 18.31 16.53
C ALA A 138 -4.56 18.46 15.81
N ALA A 139 -4.83 17.56 14.86
CA ALA A 139 -6.11 17.57 14.17
C ALA A 139 -7.25 17.35 15.17
N PRO A 140 -8.36 18.13 15.10
CA PRO A 140 -9.49 17.92 16.00
C PRO A 140 -10.01 16.49 15.80
N THR A 141 -10.12 15.75 16.90
CA THR A 141 -10.71 14.41 16.87
C THR A 141 -12.14 14.53 16.38
N PRO A 142 -12.58 13.73 15.38
CA PRO A 142 -13.98 13.67 15.03
C PRO A 142 -14.76 13.24 16.28
N SER A 143 -15.59 14.15 16.82
CA SER A 143 -16.44 13.84 17.96
C SER A 143 -17.34 12.69 17.56
N GLY A 144 -17.14 11.52 18.17
CA GLY A 144 -17.95 10.35 17.93
C GLY A 144 -19.42 10.71 18.19
N LYS A 145 -20.24 10.72 17.14
CA LYS A 145 -21.70 10.80 17.29
C LYS A 145 -22.12 9.65 18.18
N LYS A 146 -22.44 9.93 19.45
CA LYS A 146 -23.11 8.99 20.34
C LYS A 146 -24.38 8.53 19.64
N LYS A 147 -24.40 7.28 19.14
CA LYS A 147 -25.64 6.64 18.70
C LYS A 147 -26.57 6.61 19.91
N LYS A 148 -27.60 7.45 19.92
CA LYS A 148 -28.74 7.28 20.82
C LYS A 148 -29.36 5.91 20.49
N LYS A 149 -29.20 4.96 21.40
CA LYS A 149 -30.07 3.76 21.43
C LYS A 149 -31.49 4.23 21.70
N LYS A 150 -32.38 3.95 20.78
CA LYS A 150 -33.82 3.93 21.00
C LYS A 150 -34.19 2.55 21.49
#